data_6bc526075e3b82c6c7dec51535138b5f
#
_entry.id   6bc526075e3b82c6c7dec51535138b5f
#
_cell.length_a   1.000
_cell.length_b   1.000
_cell.length_c   1.000
_cell.angle_alpha   90.00
_cell.angle_beta   90.00
_cell.angle_gamma   90.00
#
_symmetry.space_group_name_H-M   'P 1'
#
loop_
_entity.id
_entity.type
_entity.pdbx_description
1 polymer ?
#
loop_
_entity_poly.entity_id
_entity_poly.type
_entity_poly.pdbx_seq_one_letter_code
_entity_poly.pdbx_strand_id
1 'polypeptide(L)'
;AIRGIGSFFNVYWISIVSMKVLEEIRLDAFSRLQTLPLSFIDRQKRGDLISRLLNDAAGVQSGLVVAANDIIKQPLTLLAALGFLVYQVFVNPHTAIVLLNLGLIALAVWPIRFFGRRIMKKAKLAQEELGNITAAAQENLAAQREIRSYGMQEQQVGLFLGLIQRFFQINLRTVKYRHFLVPVLEIVTALGLGILLVKGNEMGMTKAEFTALAAALFMCYDPLKRLGVTLTNLKSAYASLERINYILKEPDTMPEPSDPVPLGRASGRLDYDHVSFSYDGTRH
;
A
#
# COMPACT_ATOMS: atom_id res chain seq x y z
N ALA A 1 15.63 -25.51 -11.01
CA ALA A 1 16.32 -25.54 -9.70
C ALA A 1 16.97 -24.17 -9.39
N ILE A 2 17.88 -23.62 -10.22
CA ILE A 2 18.62 -22.35 -9.97
C ILE A 2 17.69 -21.15 -9.73
N ARG A 3 16.65 -21.00 -10.57
CA ARG A 3 15.66 -19.92 -10.43
C ARG A 3 14.90 -19.99 -9.09
N GLY A 4 14.57 -21.19 -8.60
CA GLY A 4 13.88 -21.38 -7.32
C GLY A 4 14.77 -20.99 -6.14
N ILE A 5 16.03 -21.40 -6.17
CA ILE A 5 17.03 -21.05 -5.15
C ILE A 5 17.25 -19.53 -5.13
N GLY A 6 17.44 -18.91 -6.28
CA GLY A 6 17.60 -17.46 -6.38
C GLY A 6 16.38 -16.68 -5.88
N SER A 7 15.16 -17.17 -6.18
CA SER A 7 13.93 -16.56 -5.69
C SER A 7 13.79 -16.69 -4.17
N PHE A 8 14.17 -17.82 -3.59
CA PHE A 8 14.18 -18.04 -2.14
C PHE A 8 15.10 -17.05 -1.43
N PHE A 9 16.35 -16.95 -1.86
CA PHE A 9 17.32 -16.01 -1.26
C PHE A 9 16.87 -14.55 -1.43
N ASN A 10 16.34 -14.18 -2.58
CA ASN A 10 15.81 -12.83 -2.81
C ASN A 10 14.71 -12.48 -1.80
N VAL A 11 13.68 -13.33 -1.67
CA VAL A 11 12.58 -13.09 -0.72
C VAL A 11 13.08 -13.10 0.72
N TYR A 12 13.98 -14.01 1.05
CA TYR A 12 14.52 -14.14 2.41
C TYR A 12 15.30 -12.88 2.83
N TRP A 13 16.23 -12.40 1.97
CA TRP A 13 17.01 -11.20 2.28
C TRP A 13 16.18 -9.94 2.33
N ILE A 14 15.23 -9.77 1.41
CA ILE A 14 14.30 -8.65 1.45
C ILE A 14 13.47 -8.67 2.74
N SER A 15 13.03 -9.85 3.18
CA SER A 15 12.26 -9.98 4.42
C SER A 15 13.11 -9.61 5.65
N ILE A 16 14.38 -10.05 5.72
CA ILE A 16 15.28 -9.66 6.82
C ILE A 16 15.47 -8.15 6.86
N VAL A 17 15.81 -7.54 5.73
CA VAL A 17 16.04 -6.09 5.65
C VAL A 17 14.77 -5.32 6.03
N SER A 18 13.62 -5.75 5.52
CA SER A 18 12.35 -5.08 5.82
C SER A 18 11.93 -5.19 7.28
N MET A 19 12.20 -6.34 7.93
CA MET A 19 11.95 -6.53 9.36
C MET A 19 12.91 -5.68 10.22
N LYS A 20 14.16 -5.55 9.78
CA LYS A 20 15.13 -4.68 10.48
C LYS A 20 14.74 -3.20 10.39
N VAL A 21 14.32 -2.76 9.22
CA VAL A 21 13.78 -1.39 9.04
C VAL A 21 12.53 -1.16 9.91
N LEU A 22 11.64 -2.16 10.01
CA LEU A 22 10.47 -2.08 10.88
C LEU A 22 10.85 -1.92 12.35
N GLU A 23 11.83 -2.72 12.81
CA GLU A 23 12.37 -2.65 14.17
C GLU A 23 12.93 -1.24 14.45
N GLU A 24 13.78 -0.72 13.57
CA GLU A 24 14.38 0.62 13.70
C GLU A 24 13.34 1.73 13.71
N ILE A 25 12.40 1.74 12.76
CA ILE A 25 11.33 2.75 12.71
C ILE A 25 10.50 2.75 14.00
N ARG A 26 10.17 1.56 14.53
CA ARG A 26 9.39 1.48 15.78
C ARG A 26 10.20 1.97 16.99
N LEU A 27 11.47 1.62 17.05
CA LEU A 27 12.35 2.04 18.13
C LEU A 27 12.56 3.56 18.10
N ASP A 28 12.82 4.14 16.93
CA ASP A 28 13.01 5.58 16.75
C ASP A 28 11.74 6.35 17.10
N ALA A 29 10.59 5.90 16.57
CA ALA A 29 9.30 6.54 16.87
C ALA A 29 8.94 6.43 18.36
N PHE A 30 9.20 5.28 18.99
CA PHE A 30 8.93 5.09 20.41
C PHE A 30 9.87 5.94 21.28
N SER A 31 11.18 5.95 21.01
CA SER A 31 12.14 6.78 21.74
C SER A 31 11.83 8.27 21.57
N ARG A 32 11.40 8.69 20.36
CA ARG A 32 10.98 10.06 20.13
C ARG A 32 9.74 10.43 20.97
N LEU A 33 8.73 9.55 21.03
CA LEU A 33 7.55 9.76 21.87
C LEU A 33 7.89 9.90 23.36
N GLN A 34 8.99 9.28 23.87
CA GLN A 34 9.43 9.43 25.25
C GLN A 34 10.07 10.78 25.54
N THR A 35 10.59 11.46 24.51
CA THR A 35 11.28 12.77 24.64
C THR A 35 10.39 13.97 24.29
N LEU A 36 9.24 13.73 23.62
CA LEU A 36 8.31 14.80 23.24
C LEU A 36 7.59 15.39 24.44
N PRO A 37 7.29 16.71 24.40
CA PRO A 37 6.58 17.40 25.50
C PRO A 37 5.19 16.80 25.73
N LEU A 38 4.75 16.78 26.98
CA LEU A 38 3.41 16.29 27.37
C LEU A 38 2.29 17.02 26.62
N SER A 39 2.47 18.30 26.31
CA SER A 39 1.53 19.10 25.52
C SER A 39 1.28 18.53 24.11
N PHE A 40 2.27 17.87 23.51
CA PHE A 40 2.09 17.13 22.24
C PHE A 40 1.27 15.86 22.46
N ILE A 41 1.61 15.08 23.48
CA ILE A 41 0.93 13.81 23.80
C ILE A 41 -0.55 14.05 24.14
N ASP A 42 -0.86 15.10 24.92
CA ASP A 42 -2.24 15.40 25.36
C ASP A 42 -3.11 15.94 24.21
N ARG A 43 -2.52 16.60 23.20
CA ARG A 43 -3.25 17.04 22.01
C ARG A 43 -3.61 15.88 21.08
N GLN A 44 -2.95 14.74 21.17
CA GLN A 44 -3.16 13.58 20.32
C GLN A 44 -4.01 12.52 21.03
N LYS A 45 -4.83 11.82 20.25
CA LYS A 45 -5.52 10.63 20.79
C LYS A 45 -4.50 9.51 20.98
N ARG A 46 -4.40 8.95 22.19
CA ARG A 46 -3.47 7.84 22.49
C ARG A 46 -3.56 6.68 21.51
N GLY A 47 -4.78 6.32 21.09
CA GLY A 47 -5.02 5.28 20.09
C GLY A 47 -4.42 5.60 18.71
N ASP A 48 -4.37 6.87 18.32
CA ASP A 48 -3.75 7.30 17.05
C ASP A 48 -2.22 7.15 17.12
N LEU A 49 -1.59 7.55 18.23
CA LEU A 49 -0.14 7.36 18.43
C LEU A 49 0.26 5.88 18.41
N ILE A 50 -0.53 5.02 19.07
CA ILE A 50 -0.32 3.56 19.04
C ILE A 50 -0.51 3.03 17.62
N SER A 51 -1.52 3.49 16.90
CA SER A 51 -1.75 3.08 15.51
C SER A 51 -0.61 3.48 14.58
N ARG A 52 -0.05 4.68 14.75
CA ARG A 52 1.13 5.13 13.99
C ARG A 52 2.35 4.24 14.28
N LEU A 53 2.60 3.93 15.55
CA LEU A 53 3.72 3.09 15.96
C LEU A 53 3.61 1.64 15.44
N LEU A 54 2.42 1.06 15.40
CA LEU A 54 2.22 -0.33 15.04
C LEU A 54 1.83 -0.51 13.58
N ASN A 55 0.77 0.17 13.13
CA ASN A 55 0.17 -0.05 11.82
C ASN A 55 0.88 0.74 10.72
N ASP A 56 1.24 2.02 10.97
CA ASP A 56 1.94 2.82 9.96
C ASP A 56 3.38 2.32 9.76
N ALA A 57 4.08 1.91 10.83
CA ALA A 57 5.39 1.27 10.69
C ALA A 57 5.31 -0.02 9.85
N ALA A 58 4.29 -0.86 10.07
CA ALA A 58 4.04 -2.04 9.23
C ALA A 58 3.66 -1.66 7.79
N GLY A 59 2.94 -0.54 7.59
CA GLY A 59 2.63 0.01 6.26
C GLY A 59 3.88 0.42 5.49
N VAL A 60 4.83 1.07 6.14
CA VAL A 60 6.15 1.42 5.54
C VAL A 60 6.93 0.15 5.19
N GLN A 61 7.00 -0.82 6.09
CA GLN A 61 7.66 -2.11 5.84
C GLN A 61 7.07 -2.82 4.61
N SER A 62 5.74 -2.92 4.53
CA SER A 62 5.08 -3.57 3.39
C SER A 62 5.37 -2.85 2.07
N GLY A 63 5.40 -1.52 2.10
CA GLY A 63 5.80 -0.70 0.94
C GLY A 63 7.23 -0.93 0.51
N LEU A 64 8.16 -1.08 1.46
CA LEU A 64 9.57 -1.39 1.17
C LEU A 64 9.70 -2.75 0.48
N VAL A 65 9.00 -3.79 0.97
CA VAL A 65 8.98 -5.13 0.34
C VAL A 65 8.48 -5.05 -1.10
N VAL A 66 7.37 -4.33 -1.33
CA VAL A 66 6.81 -4.13 -2.67
C VAL A 66 7.77 -3.35 -3.57
N ALA A 67 8.39 -2.29 -3.04
CA ALA A 67 9.37 -1.49 -3.77
C ALA A 67 10.56 -2.36 -4.21
N ALA A 68 11.16 -3.09 -3.30
CA ALA A 68 12.33 -3.93 -3.56
C ALA A 68 12.03 -5.05 -4.58
N ASN A 69 10.84 -5.65 -4.53
CA ASN A 69 10.48 -6.73 -5.46
C ASN A 69 10.01 -6.24 -6.84
N ASP A 70 9.28 -5.13 -6.89
CA ASP A 70 8.50 -4.79 -8.09
C ASP A 70 8.99 -3.55 -8.83
N ILE A 71 9.54 -2.52 -8.14
CA ILE A 71 9.90 -1.24 -8.79
C ILE A 71 10.98 -1.41 -9.85
N ILE A 72 11.98 -2.26 -9.59
CA ILE A 72 13.08 -2.46 -10.52
C ILE A 72 12.74 -3.58 -11.49
N LYS A 73 12.24 -4.71 -10.97
CA LYS A 73 12.02 -5.92 -11.74
C LYS A 73 10.92 -5.75 -12.80
N GLN A 74 9.78 -5.17 -12.46
CA GLN A 74 8.65 -5.11 -13.40
C GLN A 74 8.90 -4.17 -14.58
N PRO A 75 9.38 -2.91 -14.40
CA PRO A 75 9.73 -2.06 -15.54
C PRO A 75 10.86 -2.65 -16.39
N LEU A 76 11.88 -3.22 -15.75
CA LEU A 76 13.01 -3.82 -16.50
C LEU A 76 12.55 -5.01 -17.34
N THR A 77 11.68 -5.87 -16.79
CA THR A 77 11.11 -7.00 -17.54
C THR A 77 10.25 -6.50 -18.71
N LEU A 78 9.45 -5.46 -18.48
CA LEU A 78 8.60 -4.86 -19.50
C LEU A 78 9.45 -4.21 -20.60
N LEU A 79 10.49 -3.45 -20.24
CA LEU A 79 11.41 -2.81 -21.18
C LEU A 79 12.18 -3.86 -21.98
N ALA A 80 12.64 -4.94 -21.34
CA ALA A 80 13.33 -6.03 -22.04
C ALA A 80 12.40 -6.73 -23.04
N ALA A 81 11.16 -7.02 -22.66
CA ALA A 81 10.18 -7.65 -23.55
C ALA A 81 9.77 -6.73 -24.72
N LEU A 82 9.52 -5.43 -24.43
CA LEU A 82 9.23 -4.44 -25.46
C LEU A 82 10.44 -4.19 -26.38
N GLY A 83 11.65 -4.09 -25.80
CA GLY A 83 12.89 -3.94 -26.56
C GLY A 83 13.14 -5.14 -27.50
N PHE A 84 12.87 -6.36 -27.02
CA PHE A 84 12.91 -7.54 -27.85
C PHE A 84 11.89 -7.49 -29.01
N LEU A 85 10.65 -7.07 -28.74
CA LEU A 85 9.62 -6.91 -29.78
C LEU A 85 10.03 -5.84 -30.82
N VAL A 86 10.59 -4.71 -30.36
CA VAL A 86 11.08 -3.66 -31.26
C VAL A 86 12.25 -4.16 -32.08
N TYR A 87 13.21 -4.88 -31.48
CA TYR A 87 14.30 -5.51 -32.20
C TYR A 87 13.78 -6.45 -33.33
N GLN A 88 12.76 -7.23 -33.02
CA GLN A 88 12.12 -8.11 -34.01
C GLN A 88 11.48 -7.36 -35.19
N VAL A 89 11.02 -6.12 -35.00
CA VAL A 89 10.49 -5.26 -36.09
C VAL A 89 11.59 -5.00 -37.15
N PHE A 90 12.83 -4.82 -36.71
CA PHE A 90 13.94 -4.48 -37.60
C PHE A 90 14.60 -5.71 -38.26
N VAL A 91 14.56 -6.85 -37.59
CA VAL A 91 15.27 -8.06 -38.03
C VAL A 91 14.36 -9.04 -38.79
N ASN A 92 13.06 -9.03 -38.50
CA ASN A 92 12.14 -10.01 -38.99
C ASN A 92 11.43 -9.52 -40.28
N PRO A 93 11.36 -10.31 -41.37
CA PRO A 93 10.56 -9.96 -42.56
C PRO A 93 9.05 -9.86 -42.25
N HIS A 94 8.58 -10.44 -41.13
CA HIS A 94 7.18 -10.45 -40.71
C HIS A 94 6.81 -9.27 -39.80
N THR A 95 7.33 -8.08 -40.08
CA THR A 95 7.17 -6.83 -39.29
C THR A 95 5.72 -6.52 -38.94
N ALA A 96 4.77 -6.76 -39.85
CA ALA A 96 3.35 -6.50 -39.62
C ALA A 96 2.76 -7.27 -38.43
N ILE A 97 3.16 -8.52 -38.19
CA ILE A 97 2.70 -9.34 -37.06
C ILE A 97 3.28 -8.82 -35.75
N VAL A 98 4.54 -8.39 -35.75
CA VAL A 98 5.19 -7.82 -34.57
C VAL A 98 4.51 -6.51 -34.17
N LEU A 99 4.22 -5.62 -35.13
CA LEU A 99 3.48 -4.38 -34.89
C LEU A 99 2.07 -4.63 -34.37
N LEU A 100 1.38 -5.63 -34.90
CA LEU A 100 0.06 -6.03 -34.43
C LEU A 100 0.10 -6.52 -32.96
N ASN A 101 1.09 -7.30 -32.58
CA ASN A 101 1.29 -7.73 -31.20
C ASN A 101 1.59 -6.54 -30.25
N LEU A 102 2.39 -5.57 -30.68
CA LEU A 102 2.58 -4.32 -29.93
C LEU A 102 1.28 -3.57 -29.74
N GLY A 103 0.43 -3.50 -30.78
CA GLY A 103 -0.92 -2.91 -30.69
C GLY A 103 -1.83 -3.61 -29.70
N LEU A 104 -1.78 -4.93 -29.61
CA LEU A 104 -2.54 -5.73 -28.62
C LEU A 104 -2.07 -5.48 -27.19
N ILE A 105 -0.77 -5.32 -26.96
CA ILE A 105 -0.25 -4.93 -25.64
C ILE A 105 -0.78 -3.54 -25.25
N ALA A 106 -0.76 -2.57 -26.18
CA ALA A 106 -1.33 -1.25 -25.95
C ALA A 106 -2.84 -1.31 -25.66
N LEU A 107 -3.57 -2.18 -26.37
CA LEU A 107 -5.00 -2.42 -26.13
C LEU A 107 -5.28 -2.97 -24.73
N ALA A 108 -4.40 -3.82 -24.18
CA ALA A 108 -4.53 -4.35 -22.82
C ALA A 108 -4.49 -3.26 -21.72
N VAL A 109 -3.89 -2.10 -22.00
CA VAL A 109 -3.85 -0.98 -21.04
C VAL A 109 -5.25 -0.40 -20.78
N TRP A 110 -6.15 -0.44 -21.76
CA TRP A 110 -7.50 0.09 -21.62
C TRP A 110 -8.34 -0.64 -20.55
N PRO A 111 -8.50 -1.97 -20.57
CA PRO A 111 -9.22 -2.68 -19.50
C PRO A 111 -8.55 -2.51 -18.13
N ILE A 112 -7.21 -2.48 -18.07
CA ILE A 112 -6.49 -2.25 -16.81
C ILE A 112 -6.90 -0.88 -16.20
N ARG A 113 -6.90 0.18 -17.00
CA ARG A 113 -7.32 1.52 -16.54
C ARG A 113 -8.81 1.57 -16.17
N PHE A 114 -9.66 0.94 -16.97
CA PHE A 114 -11.11 0.92 -16.76
C PHE A 114 -11.49 0.22 -15.45
N PHE A 115 -11.03 -1.01 -15.26
CA PHE A 115 -11.29 -1.78 -14.04
C PHE A 115 -10.54 -1.19 -12.84
N GLY A 116 -9.31 -0.74 -13.02
CA GLY A 116 -8.51 -0.12 -11.98
C GLY A 116 -9.22 1.07 -11.32
N ARG A 117 -9.77 1.99 -12.12
CA ARG A 117 -10.55 3.14 -11.62
C ARG A 117 -11.78 2.69 -10.82
N ARG A 118 -12.49 1.66 -11.28
CA ARG A 118 -13.67 1.12 -10.58
C ARG A 118 -13.31 0.43 -9.28
N ILE A 119 -12.22 -0.34 -9.27
CA ILE A 119 -11.68 -0.99 -8.06
C ILE A 119 -11.32 0.08 -7.02
N MET A 120 -10.57 1.12 -7.41
CA MET A 120 -10.17 2.20 -6.51
C MET A 120 -11.38 2.94 -5.93
N LYS A 121 -12.38 3.27 -6.75
CA LYS A 121 -13.61 3.92 -6.28
C LYS A 121 -14.36 3.05 -5.26
N LYS A 122 -14.47 1.75 -5.50
CA LYS A 122 -15.15 0.83 -4.58
C LYS A 122 -14.33 0.55 -3.31
N ALA A 123 -13.00 0.48 -3.43
CA ALA A 123 -12.12 0.36 -2.27
C ALA A 123 -12.24 1.56 -1.32
N LYS A 124 -12.34 2.80 -1.87
CA LYS A 124 -12.59 4.00 -1.06
C LYS A 124 -13.93 3.91 -0.31
N LEU A 125 -15.01 3.53 -1.00
CA LEU A 125 -16.32 3.34 -0.35
C LEU A 125 -16.30 2.24 0.72
N ALA A 126 -15.55 1.16 0.50
CA ALA A 126 -15.39 0.11 1.50
C ALA A 126 -14.67 0.63 2.76
N GLN A 127 -13.67 1.51 2.57
CA GLN A 127 -12.97 2.12 3.70
C GLN A 127 -13.86 3.08 4.49
N GLU A 128 -14.71 3.85 3.80
CA GLU A 128 -15.72 4.73 4.43
C GLU A 128 -16.72 3.91 5.27
N GLU A 129 -17.25 2.80 4.71
CA GLU A 129 -18.17 1.92 5.45
C GLU A 129 -17.49 1.19 6.61
N LEU A 130 -16.21 0.83 6.49
CA LEU A 130 -15.46 0.28 7.62
C LEU A 130 -15.32 1.31 8.76
N GLY A 131 -15.14 2.58 8.42
CA GLY A 131 -15.18 3.68 9.37
C GLY A 131 -16.53 3.78 10.10
N ASN A 132 -17.65 3.67 9.35
CA ASN A 132 -19.00 3.70 9.92
C ASN A 132 -19.23 2.50 10.87
N ILE A 133 -18.78 1.29 10.49
CA ILE A 133 -18.85 0.09 11.35
C ILE A 133 -18.06 0.31 12.63
N THR A 134 -16.85 0.87 12.53
CA THR A 134 -16.00 1.14 13.69
C THR A 134 -16.63 2.17 14.62
N ALA A 135 -17.18 3.25 14.09
CA ALA A 135 -17.87 4.28 14.87
C ALA A 135 -19.12 3.71 15.57
N ALA A 136 -19.95 2.95 14.85
CA ALA A 136 -21.12 2.29 15.43
C ALA A 136 -20.74 1.29 16.53
N ALA A 137 -19.67 0.52 16.37
CA ALA A 137 -19.18 -0.40 17.39
C ALA A 137 -18.70 0.36 18.64
N GLN A 138 -17.95 1.46 18.46
CA GLN A 138 -17.50 2.30 19.59
C GLN A 138 -18.67 2.93 20.34
N GLU A 139 -19.65 3.48 19.62
CA GLU A 139 -20.86 4.07 20.21
C GLU A 139 -21.66 3.01 21.00
N ASN A 140 -21.91 1.84 20.41
CA ASN A 140 -22.62 0.75 21.06
C ASN A 140 -21.89 0.25 22.33
N LEU A 141 -20.56 0.14 22.28
CA LEU A 141 -19.77 -0.27 23.44
C LEU A 141 -19.77 0.79 24.54
N ALA A 142 -19.78 2.07 24.19
CA ALA A 142 -19.86 3.16 25.15
C ALA A 142 -21.24 3.25 25.82
N ALA A 143 -22.31 2.97 25.06
CA ALA A 143 -23.72 3.07 25.53
C ALA A 143 -24.29 1.71 25.98
N GLN A 144 -23.46 0.76 26.42
CA GLN A 144 -23.92 -0.58 26.83
C GLN A 144 -24.93 -0.59 27.97
N ARG A 145 -24.79 0.33 28.93
CA ARG A 145 -25.70 0.44 30.06
C ARG A 145 -27.10 0.89 29.60
N GLU A 146 -27.15 1.89 28.75
CA GLU A 146 -28.38 2.47 28.19
C GLU A 146 -29.09 1.44 27.30
N ILE A 147 -28.36 0.78 26.41
CA ILE A 147 -28.90 -0.25 25.52
C ILE A 147 -29.55 -1.37 26.30
N ARG A 148 -28.93 -1.82 27.40
CA ARG A 148 -29.50 -2.85 28.29
C ARG A 148 -30.69 -2.35 29.12
N SER A 149 -30.61 -1.11 29.60
CA SER A 149 -31.69 -0.54 30.43
C SER A 149 -33.00 -0.33 29.66
N TYR A 150 -32.87 0.00 28.34
CA TYR A 150 -34.01 0.19 27.45
C TYR A 150 -34.38 -1.06 26.62
N GLY A 151 -33.69 -2.19 26.78
CA GLY A 151 -33.97 -3.42 26.05
C GLY A 151 -33.74 -3.31 24.55
N MET A 152 -32.81 -2.45 24.10
CA MET A 152 -32.58 -2.14 22.66
C MET A 152 -31.56 -3.05 21.98
N GLN A 153 -31.16 -4.18 22.58
CA GLN A 153 -30.09 -5.04 22.08
C GLN A 153 -30.37 -5.55 20.65
N GLU A 154 -31.58 -6.06 20.40
CA GLU A 154 -31.94 -6.61 19.07
C GLU A 154 -31.98 -5.51 18.01
N GLN A 155 -32.45 -4.31 18.37
CA GLN A 155 -32.47 -3.17 17.45
C GLN A 155 -31.05 -2.76 17.06
N GLN A 156 -30.11 -2.68 18.03
CA GLN A 156 -28.72 -2.34 17.76
C GLN A 156 -28.00 -3.39 16.91
N VAL A 157 -28.26 -4.68 17.15
CA VAL A 157 -27.76 -5.77 16.30
C VAL A 157 -28.30 -5.64 14.88
N GLY A 158 -29.57 -5.31 14.71
CA GLY A 158 -30.17 -5.08 13.40
C GLY A 158 -29.54 -3.92 12.63
N LEU A 159 -29.29 -2.78 13.30
CA LEU A 159 -28.60 -1.64 12.70
C LEU A 159 -27.16 -2.01 12.29
N PHE A 160 -26.44 -2.68 13.17
CA PHE A 160 -25.07 -3.12 12.91
C PHE A 160 -25.00 -4.12 11.75
N LEU A 161 -25.95 -5.06 11.66
CA LEU A 161 -26.09 -6.01 10.55
C LEU A 161 -26.26 -5.25 9.22
N GLY A 162 -27.06 -4.19 9.19
CA GLY A 162 -27.25 -3.36 8.01
C GLY A 162 -25.94 -2.72 7.51
N LEU A 163 -25.07 -2.24 8.41
CA LEU A 163 -23.75 -1.70 8.07
C LEU A 163 -22.83 -2.80 7.52
N ILE A 164 -22.78 -3.96 8.18
CA ILE A 164 -21.97 -5.10 7.71
C ILE A 164 -22.43 -5.58 6.34
N GLN A 165 -23.72 -5.65 6.08
CA GLN A 165 -24.27 -6.06 4.77
C GLN A 165 -23.89 -5.07 3.67
N ARG A 166 -23.93 -3.76 3.93
CA ARG A 166 -23.47 -2.73 2.97
C ARG A 166 -21.98 -2.90 2.67
N PHE A 167 -21.16 -3.03 3.68
CA PHE A 167 -19.72 -3.27 3.55
C PHE A 167 -19.44 -4.55 2.75
N PHE A 168 -20.13 -5.64 3.04
CA PHE A 168 -20.03 -6.91 2.30
C PHE A 168 -20.35 -6.70 0.82
N GLN A 169 -21.46 -6.04 0.48
CA GLN A 169 -21.87 -5.81 -0.91
C GLN A 169 -20.85 -4.95 -1.69
N ILE A 170 -20.25 -3.95 -1.04
CA ILE A 170 -19.22 -3.12 -1.65
C ILE A 170 -17.95 -3.94 -1.90
N ASN A 171 -17.52 -4.75 -0.93
CA ASN A 171 -16.36 -5.62 -1.08
C ASN A 171 -16.59 -6.69 -2.15
N LEU A 172 -17.77 -7.31 -2.19
CA LEU A 172 -18.11 -8.29 -3.22
C LEU A 172 -17.99 -7.71 -4.63
N ARG A 173 -18.46 -6.47 -4.84
CA ARG A 173 -18.29 -5.75 -6.12
C ARG A 173 -16.81 -5.47 -6.41
N THR A 174 -16.00 -5.14 -5.41
CA THR A 174 -14.57 -4.93 -5.57
C THR A 174 -13.86 -6.21 -6.01
N VAL A 175 -14.16 -7.33 -5.34
CA VAL A 175 -13.67 -8.66 -5.70
C VAL A 175 -14.09 -9.03 -7.13
N LYS A 176 -15.36 -8.81 -7.50
CA LYS A 176 -15.86 -9.05 -8.85
C LYS A 176 -15.05 -8.30 -9.91
N TYR A 177 -14.82 -6.98 -9.75
CA TYR A 177 -14.04 -6.21 -10.72
C TYR A 177 -12.57 -6.66 -10.77
N ARG A 178 -11.98 -6.98 -9.60
CA ARG A 178 -10.59 -7.45 -9.51
C ARG A 178 -10.39 -8.77 -10.25
N HIS A 179 -11.26 -9.72 -10.02
CA HIS A 179 -11.15 -11.05 -10.64
C HIS A 179 -11.63 -11.07 -12.09
N PHE A 180 -12.54 -10.19 -12.49
CA PHE A 180 -12.98 -10.10 -13.88
C PHE A 180 -11.91 -9.50 -14.81
N LEU A 181 -10.99 -8.70 -14.29
CA LEU A 181 -9.87 -8.17 -15.06
C LEU A 181 -8.99 -9.29 -15.65
N VAL A 182 -8.76 -10.37 -14.88
CA VAL A 182 -7.89 -11.48 -15.30
C VAL A 182 -8.41 -12.16 -16.56
N PRO A 183 -9.67 -12.68 -16.62
CA PRO A 183 -10.22 -13.27 -17.83
C PRO A 183 -10.22 -12.32 -19.05
N VAL A 184 -10.47 -11.02 -18.83
CA VAL A 184 -10.43 -10.04 -19.93
C VAL A 184 -9.02 -9.94 -20.52
N LEU A 185 -7.98 -9.90 -19.67
CA LEU A 185 -6.60 -9.89 -20.15
C LEU A 185 -6.18 -11.22 -20.80
N GLU A 186 -6.69 -12.36 -20.29
CA GLU A 186 -6.47 -13.68 -20.91
C GLU A 186 -7.08 -13.75 -22.29
N ILE A 187 -8.30 -13.22 -22.49
CA ILE A 187 -8.92 -13.14 -23.83
C ILE A 187 -8.07 -12.30 -24.79
N VAL A 188 -7.59 -11.12 -24.35
CA VAL A 188 -6.72 -10.27 -25.17
C VAL A 188 -5.43 -11.03 -25.57
N THR A 189 -4.83 -11.74 -24.60
CA THR A 189 -3.62 -12.54 -24.85
C THR A 189 -3.91 -13.71 -25.78
N ALA A 190 -5.02 -14.43 -25.57
CA ALA A 190 -5.43 -15.55 -26.42
C ALA A 190 -5.72 -15.10 -27.88
N LEU A 191 -6.39 -13.95 -28.05
CA LEU A 191 -6.59 -13.36 -29.37
C LEU A 191 -5.24 -13.01 -30.04
N GLY A 192 -4.29 -12.44 -29.29
CA GLY A 192 -2.95 -12.17 -29.79
C GLY A 192 -2.21 -13.41 -30.25
N LEU A 193 -2.27 -14.48 -29.46
CA LEU A 193 -1.69 -15.77 -29.83
C LEU A 193 -2.40 -16.41 -31.03
N GLY A 194 -3.74 -16.33 -31.08
CA GLY A 194 -4.53 -16.86 -32.22
C GLY A 194 -4.18 -16.14 -33.53
N ILE A 195 -4.07 -14.82 -33.50
CA ILE A 195 -3.66 -14.01 -34.65
C ILE A 195 -2.22 -14.33 -35.05
N LEU A 196 -1.31 -14.46 -34.06
CA LEU A 196 0.07 -14.85 -34.30
C LEU A 196 0.18 -16.24 -34.97
N LEU A 197 -0.65 -17.20 -34.56
CA LEU A 197 -0.71 -18.54 -35.14
C LEU A 197 -1.20 -18.50 -36.59
N VAL A 198 -2.34 -17.88 -36.85
CA VAL A 198 -2.97 -17.88 -38.17
C VAL A 198 -2.11 -17.08 -39.16
N LYS A 199 -1.82 -15.81 -38.82
CA LYS A 199 -1.06 -14.93 -39.71
C LYS A 199 0.42 -15.31 -39.82
N GLY A 200 1.02 -15.82 -38.74
CA GLY A 200 2.38 -16.32 -38.75
C GLY A 200 2.55 -17.51 -39.70
N ASN A 201 1.59 -18.45 -39.69
CA ASN A 201 1.61 -19.58 -40.61
C ASN A 201 1.41 -19.15 -42.09
N GLU A 202 0.46 -18.21 -42.36
CA GLU A 202 0.26 -17.66 -43.70
C GLU A 202 1.49 -16.96 -44.25
N MET A 203 2.27 -16.30 -43.40
CA MET A 203 3.49 -15.57 -43.77
C MET A 203 4.76 -16.44 -43.74
N GLY A 204 4.66 -17.73 -43.45
CA GLY A 204 5.79 -18.67 -43.45
C GLY A 204 6.74 -18.48 -42.25
N MET A 205 6.26 -18.03 -41.10
CA MET A 205 7.07 -17.90 -39.90
C MET A 205 7.61 -19.24 -39.42
N THR A 206 8.86 -19.25 -38.99
CA THR A 206 9.48 -20.41 -38.37
C THR A 206 8.89 -20.66 -36.95
N LYS A 207 8.95 -21.93 -36.51
CA LYS A 207 8.53 -22.28 -35.13
C LYS A 207 9.31 -21.52 -34.06
N ALA A 208 10.59 -21.20 -34.34
CA ALA A 208 11.41 -20.42 -33.41
C ALA A 208 10.93 -18.97 -33.28
N GLU A 209 10.60 -18.31 -34.38
CA GLU A 209 10.03 -16.95 -34.38
C GLU A 209 8.70 -16.90 -33.68
N PHE A 210 7.81 -17.86 -33.95
CA PHE A 210 6.51 -17.98 -33.24
C PHE A 210 6.71 -18.13 -31.75
N THR A 211 7.56 -19.04 -31.28
CA THR A 211 7.77 -19.25 -29.83
C THR A 211 8.42 -18.05 -29.19
N ALA A 212 9.31 -17.34 -29.85
CA ALA A 212 9.94 -16.12 -29.36
C ALA A 212 8.94 -14.97 -29.17
N LEU A 213 8.07 -14.74 -30.17
CA LEU A 213 7.03 -13.70 -30.10
C LEU A 213 5.95 -14.04 -29.05
N ALA A 214 5.53 -15.31 -28.96
CA ALA A 214 4.60 -15.77 -27.93
C ALA A 214 5.19 -15.58 -26.53
N ALA A 215 6.45 -15.96 -26.31
CA ALA A 215 7.14 -15.75 -25.05
C ALA A 215 7.23 -14.26 -24.67
N ALA A 216 7.55 -13.37 -25.62
CA ALA A 216 7.61 -11.94 -25.39
C ALA A 216 6.24 -11.37 -24.99
N LEU A 217 5.15 -11.80 -25.62
CA LEU A 217 3.78 -11.41 -25.29
C LEU A 217 3.41 -11.82 -23.84
N PHE A 218 3.74 -13.06 -23.46
CA PHE A 218 3.54 -13.52 -22.08
C PHE A 218 4.41 -12.76 -21.07
N MET A 219 5.65 -12.43 -21.43
CA MET A 219 6.54 -11.65 -20.55
C MET A 219 6.04 -10.22 -20.31
N CYS A 220 5.24 -9.64 -21.20
CA CYS A 220 4.62 -8.32 -20.99
C CYS A 220 3.40 -8.37 -20.06
N TYR A 221 2.72 -9.52 -19.94
CA TYR A 221 1.46 -9.65 -19.21
C TYR A 221 1.61 -9.37 -17.70
N ASP A 222 2.55 -10.06 -17.04
CA ASP A 222 2.75 -9.95 -15.58
C ASP A 222 3.16 -8.54 -15.12
N PRO A 223 4.14 -7.86 -15.75
CA PRO A 223 4.49 -6.49 -15.40
C PRO A 223 3.33 -5.51 -15.51
N LEU A 224 2.54 -5.58 -16.57
CA LEU A 224 1.38 -4.71 -16.77
C LEU A 224 0.35 -4.84 -15.65
N LYS A 225 0.06 -6.08 -15.23
CA LYS A 225 -0.86 -6.38 -14.14
C LYS A 225 -0.35 -5.87 -12.79
N ARG A 226 0.96 -6.06 -12.50
CA ARG A 226 1.57 -5.73 -11.22
C ARG A 226 1.80 -4.24 -11.01
N LEU A 227 2.21 -3.50 -12.05
CA LEU A 227 2.55 -2.07 -11.93
C LEU A 227 1.42 -1.24 -11.29
N GLY A 228 0.16 -1.51 -11.62
CA GLY A 228 -0.99 -0.80 -11.03
C GLY A 228 -1.14 -1.05 -9.54
N VAL A 229 -0.94 -2.29 -9.09
CA VAL A 229 -1.02 -2.68 -7.67
C VAL A 229 0.17 -2.10 -6.91
N THR A 230 1.36 -2.20 -7.46
CA THR A 230 2.61 -1.68 -6.89
C THR A 230 2.50 -0.18 -6.61
N LEU A 231 2.04 0.62 -7.57
CA LEU A 231 1.85 2.07 -7.40
C LEU A 231 0.86 2.41 -6.28
N THR A 232 -0.20 1.62 -6.13
CA THR A 232 -1.18 1.83 -5.05
C THR A 232 -0.59 1.52 -3.69
N ASN A 233 0.14 0.41 -3.56
CA ASN A 233 0.80 0.02 -2.31
C ASN A 233 1.86 1.04 -1.90
N LEU A 234 2.62 1.57 -2.86
CA LEU A 234 3.63 2.61 -2.60
C LEU A 234 3.00 3.91 -2.11
N LYS A 235 1.88 4.35 -2.68
CA LYS A 235 1.15 5.53 -2.20
C LYS A 235 0.66 5.34 -0.77
N SER A 236 0.17 4.15 -0.44
CA SER A 236 -0.25 3.82 0.93
C SER A 236 0.93 3.84 1.91
N ALA A 237 2.06 3.23 1.53
CA ALA A 237 3.27 3.23 2.33
C ALA A 237 3.84 4.65 2.54
N TYR A 238 3.80 5.49 1.50
CA TYR A 238 4.21 6.89 1.59
C TYR A 238 3.33 7.68 2.59
N ALA A 239 2.01 7.50 2.55
CA ALA A 239 1.11 8.11 3.51
C ALA A 239 1.39 7.65 4.97
N SER A 240 1.73 6.38 5.17
CA SER A 240 2.16 5.86 6.47
C SER A 240 3.49 6.47 6.92
N LEU A 241 4.45 6.63 6.00
CA LEU A 241 5.74 7.28 6.27
C LEU A 241 5.56 8.76 6.67
N GLU A 242 4.67 9.50 6.02
CA GLU A 242 4.36 10.88 6.40
C GLU A 242 3.82 10.98 7.83
N ARG A 243 2.93 10.06 8.24
CA ARG A 243 2.39 10.03 9.61
C ARG A 243 3.43 9.68 10.67
N ILE A 244 4.40 8.83 10.35
CA ILE A 244 5.54 8.53 11.24
C ILE A 244 6.48 9.72 11.30
N ASN A 245 6.80 10.34 10.15
CA ASN A 245 7.65 11.51 10.08
C ASN A 245 7.09 12.70 10.88
N TYR A 246 5.77 12.79 11.01
CA TYR A 246 5.14 13.80 11.86
C TYR A 246 5.59 13.65 13.34
N ILE A 247 5.75 12.42 13.84
CA ILE A 247 6.26 12.17 15.19
C ILE A 247 7.77 12.45 15.26
N LEU A 248 8.53 11.92 14.29
CA LEU A 248 10.00 12.00 14.29
C LEU A 248 10.53 13.44 14.13
N LYS A 249 9.80 14.27 13.37
CA LYS A 249 10.21 15.66 13.07
C LYS A 249 9.58 16.72 13.98
N GLU A 250 8.70 16.30 14.90
CA GLU A 250 8.11 17.27 15.85
C GLU A 250 9.23 17.94 16.65
N PRO A 251 9.29 19.29 16.70
CA PRO A 251 10.32 19.99 17.42
C PRO A 251 10.20 19.73 18.93
N ASP A 252 11.34 19.64 19.59
CA ASP A 252 11.38 19.67 21.05
C ASP A 252 11.19 21.11 21.50
N THR A 253 10.03 21.39 22.08
CA THR A 253 9.70 22.75 22.56
C THR A 253 10.26 23.04 23.95
N MET A 254 10.87 22.04 24.58
CA MET A 254 11.53 22.17 25.89
C MET A 254 12.95 21.58 25.81
N PRO A 255 13.84 22.19 25.03
CA PRO A 255 15.20 21.72 24.92
C PRO A 255 15.91 21.83 26.28
N GLU A 256 16.67 20.83 26.64
CA GLU A 256 17.54 20.89 27.82
C GLU A 256 18.60 21.99 27.64
N PRO A 257 18.94 22.74 28.71
CA PRO A 257 19.99 23.73 28.63
C PRO A 257 21.31 23.07 28.25
N SER A 258 22.10 23.78 27.41
CA SER A 258 23.40 23.28 26.93
C SER A 258 24.43 23.08 28.05
N ASP A 259 24.23 23.72 29.20
CA ASP A 259 25.06 23.59 30.39
C ASP A 259 24.15 23.44 31.63
N PRO A 260 23.64 22.21 31.91
CA PRO A 260 22.74 21.97 33.04
C PRO A 260 23.54 22.11 34.35
N VAL A 261 23.03 22.94 35.25
CA VAL A 261 23.57 23.05 36.61
C VAL A 261 23.25 21.80 37.39
N PRO A 262 24.24 21.01 37.85
CA PRO A 262 23.94 19.78 38.60
C PRO A 262 23.28 20.15 39.91
N LEU A 263 22.08 19.64 40.13
CA LEU A 263 21.35 19.81 41.38
C LEU A 263 21.99 18.82 42.39
N GLY A 264 22.73 19.35 43.38
CA GLY A 264 23.23 18.56 44.50
C GLY A 264 22.09 17.95 45.33
N ARG A 265 22.36 17.41 46.49
CA ARG A 265 21.33 16.84 47.40
C ARG A 265 20.35 17.96 47.81
N ALA A 266 19.18 17.98 47.22
CA ALA A 266 18.14 18.97 47.50
C ALA A 266 17.60 18.80 48.95
N SER A 267 17.41 19.91 49.65
CA SER A 267 16.81 19.93 51.00
C SER A 267 15.30 19.71 51.01
N GLY A 268 14.67 19.69 49.85
CA GLY A 268 13.22 19.53 49.68
C GLY A 268 12.44 20.85 49.82
N ARG A 269 13.11 21.98 50.01
CA ARG A 269 12.45 23.30 50.05
C ARG A 269 12.31 23.83 48.61
N LEU A 270 11.07 24.24 48.22
CA LEU A 270 10.75 24.85 46.93
C LEU A 270 10.13 26.22 47.19
N ASP A 271 10.77 27.28 46.72
CA ASP A 271 10.28 28.65 46.78
C ASP A 271 9.91 29.09 45.36
N TYR A 272 8.69 29.50 45.11
CA TYR A 272 8.22 30.08 43.86
C TYR A 272 8.11 31.58 44.03
N ASP A 273 8.93 32.30 43.26
CA ASP A 273 8.90 33.76 43.26
C ASP A 273 8.47 34.26 41.87
N HIS A 274 7.28 34.81 41.78
CA HIS A 274 6.63 35.35 40.58
C HIS A 274 6.72 34.46 39.32
N VAL A 275 6.59 33.17 39.45
CA VAL A 275 6.67 32.19 38.35
C VAL A 275 5.38 32.23 37.57
N SER A 276 5.48 32.58 36.27
CA SER A 276 4.40 32.45 35.29
C SER A 276 4.73 31.31 34.31
N PHE A 277 3.74 30.50 33.99
CA PHE A 277 3.91 29.37 33.04
C PHE A 277 2.75 29.32 32.06
N SER A 278 3.08 29.06 30.80
CA SER A 278 2.08 28.83 29.75
C SER A 278 2.51 27.68 28.85
N TYR A 279 1.58 26.77 28.48
CA TYR A 279 1.84 25.68 27.56
C TYR A 279 1.92 26.09 26.09
N ASP A 280 1.26 27.18 25.70
CA ASP A 280 1.12 27.65 24.31
C ASP A 280 1.47 29.13 24.12
N GLY A 281 1.98 29.81 25.15
CA GLY A 281 2.33 31.22 25.12
C GLY A 281 1.13 32.19 25.04
N THR A 282 -0.09 31.68 25.00
CA THR A 282 -1.31 32.49 24.79
C THR A 282 -2.17 32.72 26.05
N ARG A 283 -1.90 32.00 27.14
CA ARG A 283 -2.56 32.16 28.45
C ARG A 283 -1.50 32.26 29.55
N HIS A 284 -1.48 33.37 30.22
CA HIS A 284 -0.74 33.59 31.47
C HIS A 284 -1.58 33.19 32.67
#